data_b773e5a805c6ba8724326a244be94eeb
#
_entry.id   b773e5a805c6ba8724326a244be94eeb
#
_cell.length_a   1.000
_cell.length_b   1.000
_cell.length_c   1.000
_cell.angle_alpha   90.00
_cell.angle_beta   90.00
_cell.angle_gamma   90.00
#
_symmetry.space_group_name_H-M   'P 1'
#
loop_
_entity.id
_entity.type
_entity.pdbx_description
1 polymer ?
#
loop_
_entity_poly.entity_id
_entity_poly.type
_entity_poly.pdbx_seq_one_letter_code
_entity_poly.pdbx_strand_id
1 'polypeptide(L)'
;PRRVYHKYYNIICNPLLWSIQHYMWNPPYNPNVDAAVHDAWEGGYIPVNQAFASAVIEEARALEQAPIVIGHDYHLYLMPEFVRQGVPEAVIQHFIHIPWPTPQYWHMIPEYMTRRICESLCDTDLLGFQTIGDVRCFLDTVEDFVPGVTVDRNNHTVSRDGHTTSVKVYPISINVEEV
;
A
#
# COMPACT_ATOMS: atom_id res chain seq x y z
N PRO A 1 -14.60 -16.11 -4.49
CA PRO A 1 -15.11 -17.16 -3.58
C PRO A 1 -15.04 -16.70 -2.12
N ARG A 2 -15.99 -17.13 -1.28
CA ARG A 2 -16.09 -16.75 0.14
C ARG A 2 -14.78 -16.98 0.94
N ARG A 3 -14.07 -18.07 0.63
CA ARG A 3 -12.80 -18.41 1.29
C ARG A 3 -11.68 -17.41 0.97
N VAL A 4 -11.57 -16.95 -0.27
CA VAL A 4 -10.57 -15.95 -0.69
C VAL A 4 -10.84 -14.63 -0.01
N TYR A 5 -12.12 -14.18 -0.02
CA TYR A 5 -12.54 -12.96 0.67
C TYR A 5 -12.25 -13.02 2.19
N HIS A 6 -12.52 -14.17 2.83
CA HIS A 6 -12.22 -14.34 4.25
C HIS A 6 -10.72 -14.17 4.55
N LYS A 7 -9.85 -14.80 3.77
CA LYS A 7 -8.40 -14.66 3.91
C LYS A 7 -7.94 -13.19 3.71
N TYR A 8 -8.44 -12.56 2.67
CA TYR A 8 -8.13 -11.17 2.34
C TYR A 8 -8.59 -10.21 3.42
N TYR A 9 -9.89 -10.18 3.71
CA TYR A 9 -10.50 -9.15 4.55
C TYR A 9 -10.39 -9.46 6.05
N ASN A 10 -10.68 -10.72 6.45
CA ASN A 10 -10.80 -11.09 7.85
C ASN A 10 -9.50 -11.60 8.48
N ILE A 11 -8.44 -11.81 7.70
CA ILE A 11 -7.13 -12.22 8.22
C ILE A 11 -6.06 -11.15 7.93
N ILE A 12 -5.94 -10.69 6.69
CA ILE A 12 -4.88 -9.75 6.32
C ILE A 12 -5.30 -8.30 6.54
N CYS A 13 -6.39 -7.83 5.91
CA CYS A 13 -6.71 -6.42 5.95
C CYS A 13 -7.00 -5.93 7.38
N ASN A 14 -8.06 -6.39 7.98
CA ASN A 14 -8.52 -5.83 9.25
C ASN A 14 -7.70 -6.27 10.47
N PRO A 15 -7.39 -7.57 10.69
CA PRO A 15 -6.60 -7.95 11.86
C PRO A 15 -5.13 -7.58 11.73
N LEU A 16 -4.48 -7.84 10.57
CA LEU A 16 -3.04 -7.65 10.44
C LEU A 16 -2.68 -6.20 10.08
N LEU A 17 -3.04 -5.75 8.88
CA LEU A 17 -2.61 -4.44 8.38
C LEU A 17 -3.24 -3.28 9.16
N TRP A 18 -4.51 -3.37 9.51
CA TRP A 18 -5.16 -2.38 10.36
C TRP A 18 -4.47 -2.25 11.72
N SER A 19 -4.20 -3.38 12.40
CA SER A 19 -3.59 -3.35 13.72
C SER A 19 -2.16 -2.82 13.70
N ILE A 20 -1.37 -3.18 12.69
CA ILE A 20 -0.02 -2.64 12.51
C ILE A 20 -0.08 -1.13 12.31
N GLN A 21 -0.89 -0.65 11.39
CA GLN A 21 -0.92 0.76 11.02
C GLN A 21 -1.51 1.66 12.11
N HIS A 22 -2.35 1.13 12.99
CA HIS A 22 -2.89 1.88 14.13
C HIS A 22 -2.13 1.67 15.45
N TYR A 23 -0.95 1.05 15.41
CA TYR A 23 -0.16 0.75 16.61
C TYR A 23 -0.91 -0.09 17.65
N MET A 24 -1.84 -0.94 17.19
CA MET A 24 -2.68 -1.77 18.05
C MET A 24 -2.15 -3.19 18.22
N TRP A 25 -0.87 -3.41 17.98
CA TRP A 25 -0.26 -4.72 18.19
C TRP A 25 -0.23 -5.07 19.67
N ASN A 26 -0.95 -6.12 20.05
CA ASN A 26 -0.96 -6.64 21.42
C ASN A 26 -0.60 -8.15 21.39
N PRO A 27 0.67 -8.52 21.68
CA PRO A 27 1.16 -9.88 21.50
C PRO A 27 0.32 -11.00 22.13
N PRO A 28 -0.35 -10.84 23.31
CA PRO A 28 -1.19 -11.89 23.84
C PRO A 28 -2.47 -12.15 23.04
N TYR A 29 -2.90 -11.20 22.22
CA TYR A 29 -4.24 -11.25 21.62
C TYR A 29 -4.26 -11.06 20.10
N ASN A 30 -3.31 -10.34 19.49
CA ASN A 30 -3.35 -10.05 18.05
C ASN A 30 -2.09 -9.40 17.51
N PRO A 31 -1.90 -9.55 16.18
CA PRO A 31 -2.19 -10.72 15.39
C PRO A 31 -1.04 -11.72 15.52
N ASN A 32 -1.33 -12.98 15.72
CA ASN A 32 -0.31 -14.04 15.58
C ASN A 32 0.05 -14.15 14.11
N VAL A 33 1.33 -13.99 13.80
CA VAL A 33 1.84 -14.28 12.46
C VAL A 33 2.20 -15.76 12.39
N ASP A 34 1.20 -16.56 12.10
CA ASP A 34 1.32 -18.02 11.97
C ASP A 34 1.13 -18.48 10.52
N ALA A 35 1.11 -19.78 10.31
CA ALA A 35 0.91 -20.38 8.99
C ALA A 35 -0.40 -19.93 8.31
N ALA A 36 -1.44 -19.59 9.09
CA ALA A 36 -2.70 -19.12 8.53
C ALA A 36 -2.57 -17.70 7.94
N VAL A 37 -1.74 -16.84 8.52
CA VAL A 37 -1.44 -15.51 7.96
C VAL A 37 -0.67 -15.64 6.66
N HIS A 38 0.35 -16.51 6.58
CA HIS A 38 1.08 -16.77 5.35
C HIS A 38 0.18 -17.33 4.24
N ASP A 39 -0.68 -18.32 4.56
CA ASP A 39 -1.68 -18.87 3.64
C ASP A 39 -2.72 -17.81 3.21
N ALA A 40 -3.09 -16.92 4.10
CA ALA A 40 -4.02 -15.84 3.80
C ALA A 40 -3.41 -14.74 2.92
N TRP A 41 -2.13 -14.44 3.10
CA TRP A 41 -1.40 -13.54 2.22
C TRP A 41 -1.36 -14.07 0.79
N GLU A 42 -0.89 -15.32 0.60
CA GLU A 42 -0.76 -15.94 -0.72
C GLU A 42 -2.11 -16.28 -1.36
N GLY A 43 -3.06 -16.82 -0.59
CA GLY A 43 -4.34 -17.31 -1.08
C GLY A 43 -5.51 -16.33 -0.93
N GLY A 44 -5.28 -15.12 -0.45
CA GLY A 44 -6.29 -14.09 -0.22
C GLY A 44 -5.85 -12.72 -0.68
N TYR A 45 -4.86 -12.12 0.00
CA TYR A 45 -4.48 -10.72 -0.25
C TYR A 45 -3.92 -10.51 -1.66
N ILE A 46 -2.97 -11.31 -2.09
CA ILE A 46 -2.40 -11.24 -3.44
C ILE A 46 -3.47 -11.48 -4.51
N PRO A 47 -4.24 -12.59 -4.50
CA PRO A 47 -5.22 -12.85 -5.55
C PRO A 47 -6.34 -11.81 -5.65
N VAL A 48 -6.74 -11.19 -4.53
CA VAL A 48 -7.75 -10.11 -4.56
C VAL A 48 -7.18 -8.86 -5.20
N ASN A 49 -5.96 -8.45 -4.84
CA ASN A 49 -5.29 -7.31 -5.47
C ASN A 49 -5.08 -7.55 -6.98
N GLN A 50 -4.70 -8.77 -7.38
CA GLN A 50 -4.62 -9.17 -8.79
C GLN A 50 -5.96 -9.07 -9.52
N ALA A 51 -7.05 -9.49 -8.87
CA ALA A 51 -8.38 -9.41 -9.46
C ALA A 51 -8.84 -7.95 -9.69
N PHE A 52 -8.57 -7.06 -8.72
CA PHE A 52 -8.82 -5.62 -8.88
C PHE A 52 -7.97 -5.04 -10.02
N ALA A 53 -6.68 -5.32 -10.02
CA ALA A 53 -5.79 -4.85 -11.09
C ALA A 53 -6.21 -5.37 -12.46
N SER A 54 -6.63 -6.65 -12.56
CA SER A 54 -7.10 -7.23 -13.82
C SER A 54 -8.33 -6.50 -14.36
N ALA A 55 -9.29 -6.16 -13.52
CA ALA A 55 -10.46 -5.38 -13.91
C ALA A 55 -10.06 -3.97 -14.39
N VAL A 56 -9.14 -3.29 -13.66
CA VAL A 56 -8.61 -1.97 -14.06
C VAL A 56 -7.90 -2.06 -15.42
N ILE A 57 -7.05 -3.08 -15.62
CA ILE A 57 -6.32 -3.28 -16.88
C ILE A 57 -7.27 -3.53 -18.04
N GLU A 58 -8.34 -4.30 -17.82
CA GLU A 58 -9.38 -4.57 -18.86
C GLU A 58 -10.06 -3.26 -19.28
N GLU A 59 -10.51 -2.44 -18.34
CA GLU A 59 -11.11 -1.13 -18.62
C GLU A 59 -10.11 -0.17 -19.27
N ALA A 60 -8.87 -0.13 -18.78
CA ALA A 60 -7.82 0.74 -19.30
C ALA A 60 -7.49 0.48 -20.76
N ARG A 61 -7.47 -0.80 -21.18
CA ARG A 61 -7.21 -1.20 -22.58
C ARG A 61 -8.29 -0.77 -23.56
N ALA A 62 -9.48 -0.43 -23.07
CA ALA A 62 -10.57 0.10 -23.89
C ALA A 62 -10.46 1.61 -24.13
N LEU A 63 -9.52 2.30 -23.45
CA LEU A 63 -9.34 3.75 -23.57
C LEU A 63 -8.34 4.09 -24.67
N GLU A 64 -8.58 5.20 -25.36
CA GLU A 64 -7.64 5.74 -26.37
C GLU A 64 -6.45 6.51 -25.74
N GLN A 65 -6.55 6.89 -24.50
CA GLN A 65 -5.55 7.67 -23.75
C GLN A 65 -5.08 6.90 -22.52
N ALA A 66 -3.87 7.23 -22.06
CA ALA A 66 -3.34 6.70 -20.82
C ALA A 66 -4.30 6.96 -19.64
N PRO A 67 -4.76 5.95 -18.91
CA PRO A 67 -5.72 6.11 -17.83
C PRO A 67 -5.08 6.73 -16.60
N ILE A 68 -5.90 7.44 -15.81
CA ILE A 68 -5.57 7.78 -14.43
C ILE A 68 -6.24 6.76 -13.53
N VAL A 69 -5.44 6.02 -12.78
CA VAL A 69 -5.89 5.00 -11.83
C VAL A 69 -5.72 5.52 -10.42
N ILE A 70 -6.82 5.62 -9.66
CA ILE A 70 -6.79 6.12 -8.29
C ILE A 70 -7.14 4.96 -7.34
N GLY A 71 -6.13 4.47 -6.62
CA GLY A 71 -6.27 3.48 -5.57
C GLY A 71 -6.40 4.11 -4.19
N HIS A 72 -7.04 3.39 -3.28
CA HIS A 72 -7.22 3.85 -1.90
C HIS A 72 -6.89 2.75 -0.90
N ASP A 73 -6.12 3.15 0.13
CA ASP A 73 -5.98 2.47 1.39
C ASP A 73 -5.33 1.07 1.38
N TYR A 74 -5.12 0.49 2.54
CA TYR A 74 -4.37 -0.73 2.80
C TYR A 74 -4.97 -2.00 2.17
N HIS A 75 -6.20 -1.93 1.73
CA HIS A 75 -6.85 -3.02 1.04
C HIS A 75 -6.20 -3.34 -0.32
N LEU A 76 -5.63 -2.34 -0.98
CA LEU A 76 -5.16 -2.42 -2.36
C LEU A 76 -3.68 -2.08 -2.53
N TYR A 77 -2.85 -2.32 -1.51
CA TYR A 77 -1.42 -1.98 -1.58
C TYR A 77 -0.63 -2.71 -2.66
N LEU A 78 -1.08 -3.89 -3.11
CA LEU A 78 -0.42 -4.62 -4.19
C LEU A 78 -1.03 -4.37 -5.57
N MET A 79 -2.14 -3.63 -5.66
CA MET A 79 -2.76 -3.32 -6.94
C MET A 79 -1.85 -2.50 -7.87
N PRO A 80 -1.10 -1.48 -7.39
CA PRO A 80 -0.22 -0.67 -8.23
C PRO A 80 0.79 -1.48 -9.04
N GLU A 81 1.47 -2.45 -8.43
CA GLU A 81 2.47 -3.28 -9.11
C GLU A 81 1.86 -4.02 -10.31
N PHE A 82 0.67 -4.60 -10.14
CA PHE A 82 0.00 -5.33 -11.21
C PHE A 82 -0.55 -4.42 -12.30
N VAL A 83 -1.07 -3.25 -11.93
CA VAL A 83 -1.53 -2.26 -12.91
C VAL A 83 -0.35 -1.73 -13.72
N ARG A 84 0.78 -1.39 -13.08
CA ARG A 84 1.98 -0.93 -13.78
C ARG A 84 2.51 -1.96 -14.77
N GLN A 85 2.49 -3.24 -14.41
CA GLN A 85 2.87 -4.33 -15.31
C GLN A 85 1.93 -4.49 -16.51
N GLY A 86 0.64 -4.29 -16.30
CA GLY A 86 -0.39 -4.49 -17.35
C GLY A 86 -0.65 -3.28 -18.25
N VAL A 87 -0.41 -2.06 -17.73
CA VAL A 87 -0.60 -0.76 -18.40
C VAL A 87 0.53 0.18 -17.97
N PRO A 88 1.73 0.03 -18.56
CA PRO A 88 2.92 0.80 -18.13
C PRO A 88 2.76 2.32 -18.22
N GLU A 89 1.93 2.81 -19.15
CA GLU A 89 1.65 4.23 -19.38
C GLU A 89 0.60 4.83 -18.42
N ALA A 90 -0.06 4.03 -17.58
CA ALA A 90 -1.05 4.53 -16.63
C ALA A 90 -0.43 5.52 -15.64
N VAL A 91 -1.15 6.59 -15.35
CA VAL A 91 -0.84 7.46 -14.19
C VAL A 91 -1.50 6.86 -12.96
N ILE A 92 -0.72 6.29 -12.06
CA ILE A 92 -1.22 5.60 -10.87
C ILE A 92 -1.06 6.50 -9.65
N GLN A 93 -2.18 6.77 -8.99
CA GLN A 93 -2.22 7.48 -7.72
C GLN A 93 -2.78 6.55 -6.64
N HIS A 94 -2.20 6.60 -5.45
CA HIS A 94 -2.72 5.85 -4.31
C HIS A 94 -2.78 6.75 -3.09
N PHE A 95 -3.91 6.75 -2.38
CA PHE A 95 -4.08 7.54 -1.17
C PHE A 95 -4.27 6.64 0.06
N ILE A 96 -3.47 6.86 1.08
CA ILE A 96 -3.52 6.11 2.34
C ILE A 96 -4.22 6.97 3.39
N HIS A 97 -5.39 6.52 3.83
CA HIS A 97 -6.27 7.25 4.75
C HIS A 97 -5.87 7.08 6.22
N ILE A 98 -5.22 5.97 6.54
CA ILE A 98 -4.85 5.58 7.90
C ILE A 98 -3.37 5.88 8.16
N PRO A 99 -2.92 5.92 9.42
CA PRO A 99 -1.53 6.19 9.75
C PRO A 99 -0.54 5.25 9.07
N TRP A 100 0.66 5.73 8.79
CA TRP A 100 1.79 4.89 8.40
C TRP A 100 2.80 4.83 9.55
N PRO A 101 2.96 3.67 10.20
CA PRO A 101 3.83 3.54 11.35
C PRO A 101 5.32 3.58 10.97
N THR A 102 6.16 3.68 12.00
CA THR A 102 7.61 3.66 11.85
C THR A 102 8.12 2.31 11.32
N PRO A 103 9.31 2.25 10.69
CA PRO A 103 9.90 1.00 10.20
C PRO A 103 9.96 -0.09 11.28
N GLN A 104 10.30 0.26 12.52
CA GLN A 104 10.38 -0.68 13.64
C GLN A 104 9.06 -1.41 13.88
N TYR A 105 7.93 -0.75 13.63
CA TYR A 105 6.63 -1.37 13.79
C TYR A 105 6.30 -2.32 12.62
N TRP A 106 6.75 -1.98 11.42
CA TRP A 106 6.64 -2.83 10.24
C TRP A 106 7.48 -4.11 10.34
N HIS A 107 8.57 -4.12 11.12
CA HIS A 107 9.34 -5.34 11.43
C HIS A 107 8.57 -6.39 12.27
N MET A 108 7.39 -6.04 12.79
CA MET A 108 6.56 -6.99 13.53
C MET A 108 5.84 -8.01 12.63
N ILE A 109 5.79 -7.76 11.33
CA ILE A 109 5.27 -8.72 10.33
C ILE A 109 6.40 -9.24 9.45
N PRO A 110 6.20 -10.36 8.70
CA PRO A 110 7.24 -10.90 7.84
C PRO A 110 7.78 -9.88 6.86
N GLU A 111 9.10 -9.75 6.83
CA GLU A 111 9.83 -8.77 6.00
C GLU A 111 9.37 -8.78 4.53
N TYR A 112 9.15 -9.97 3.96
CA TYR A 112 8.73 -10.10 2.56
C TYR A 112 7.36 -9.48 2.28
N MET A 113 6.45 -9.43 3.27
CA MET A 113 5.14 -8.78 3.14
C MET A 113 5.31 -7.27 3.11
N THR A 114 6.04 -6.70 4.07
CA THR A 114 6.32 -5.25 4.13
C THR A 114 7.09 -4.80 2.90
N ARG A 115 8.14 -5.53 2.51
CA ARG A 115 8.91 -5.24 1.32
C ARG A 115 8.02 -5.17 0.09
N ARG A 116 7.19 -6.18 -0.15
CA ARG A 116 6.31 -6.23 -1.32
C ARG A 116 5.27 -5.10 -1.32
N ILE A 117 4.72 -4.74 -0.15
CA ILE A 117 3.85 -3.57 -0.02
C ILE A 117 4.59 -2.30 -0.46
N CYS A 118 5.79 -2.06 0.07
CA CYS A 118 6.59 -0.89 -0.27
C CYS A 118 6.99 -0.86 -1.74
N GLU A 119 7.43 -1.99 -2.31
CA GLU A 119 7.77 -2.12 -3.73
C GLU A 119 6.58 -1.78 -4.63
N SER A 120 5.40 -2.32 -4.34
CA SER A 120 4.19 -2.02 -5.10
C SER A 120 3.76 -0.55 -4.99
N LEU A 121 3.85 0.05 -3.82
CA LEU A 121 3.54 1.47 -3.64
C LEU A 121 4.56 2.38 -4.35
N CYS A 122 5.80 1.94 -4.53
CA CYS A 122 6.80 2.61 -5.36
C CYS A 122 6.55 2.49 -6.88
N ASP A 123 5.57 1.72 -7.32
CA ASP A 123 5.11 1.69 -8.71
C ASP A 123 4.02 2.74 -9.01
N THR A 124 3.62 3.54 -8.01
CA THR A 124 2.73 4.68 -8.18
C THR A 124 3.50 5.91 -8.67
N ASP A 125 2.83 6.83 -9.38
CA ASP A 125 3.37 8.15 -9.72
C ASP A 125 3.19 9.13 -8.56
N LEU A 126 2.10 8.97 -7.82
CA LEU A 126 1.76 9.80 -6.68
C LEU A 126 1.20 8.95 -5.53
N LEU A 127 1.85 9.06 -4.39
CA LEU A 127 1.39 8.46 -3.13
C LEU A 127 1.00 9.57 -2.15
N GLY A 128 -0.24 9.55 -1.70
CA GLY A 128 -0.81 10.56 -0.79
C GLY A 128 -1.01 10.04 0.63
N PHE A 129 -0.73 10.90 1.61
CA PHE A 129 -0.96 10.66 3.04
C PHE A 129 -1.68 11.83 3.69
N GLN A 130 -2.23 11.61 4.90
CA GLN A 130 -2.90 12.66 5.68
C GLN A 130 -1.91 13.63 6.32
N THR A 131 -0.74 13.15 6.78
CA THR A 131 0.20 13.96 7.55
C THR A 131 1.63 13.86 7.03
N ILE A 132 2.43 14.88 7.35
CA ILE A 132 3.87 14.87 7.04
C ILE A 132 4.62 13.80 7.86
N GLY A 133 4.08 13.41 9.02
CA GLY A 133 4.62 12.31 9.82
C GLY A 133 4.53 10.99 9.07
N ASP A 134 3.38 10.70 8.45
CA ASP A 134 3.18 9.49 7.65
C ASP A 134 4.11 9.45 6.43
N VAL A 135 4.27 10.58 5.74
CA VAL A 135 5.22 10.70 4.62
C VAL A 135 6.63 10.34 5.06
N ARG A 136 7.10 10.88 6.17
CA ARG A 136 8.45 10.60 6.71
C ARG A 136 8.59 9.12 7.08
N CYS A 137 7.62 8.58 7.80
CA CYS A 137 7.61 7.16 8.17
C CYS A 137 7.59 6.24 6.95
N PHE A 138 6.85 6.59 5.89
CA PHE A 138 6.86 5.84 4.63
C PHE A 138 8.24 5.86 3.97
N LEU A 139 8.85 7.03 3.82
CA LEU A 139 10.18 7.18 3.24
C LEU A 139 11.23 6.37 4.01
N ASP A 140 11.18 6.40 5.34
CA ASP A 140 12.07 5.62 6.21
C ASP A 140 11.80 4.11 6.07
N THR A 141 10.54 3.69 5.93
CA THR A 141 10.17 2.28 5.73
C THR A 141 10.68 1.76 4.38
N VAL A 142 10.52 2.54 3.32
CA VAL A 142 11.00 2.14 1.99
C VAL A 142 12.52 2.00 1.97
N GLU A 143 13.25 2.93 2.58
CA GLU A 143 14.71 2.87 2.67
C GLU A 143 15.20 1.64 3.46
N ASP A 144 14.46 1.24 4.48
CA ASP A 144 14.78 0.08 5.34
C ASP A 144 14.48 -1.27 4.66
N PHE A 145 13.35 -1.37 3.95
CA PHE A 145 12.86 -2.65 3.43
C PHE A 145 13.14 -2.90 1.93
N VAL A 146 13.33 -1.86 1.13
CA VAL A 146 13.44 -2.01 -0.34
C VAL A 146 14.88 -1.81 -0.81
N PRO A 147 15.56 -2.86 -1.29
CA PRO A 147 16.92 -2.73 -1.81
C PRO A 147 16.99 -1.85 -3.06
N GLY A 148 18.05 -1.05 -3.15
CA GLY A 148 18.37 -0.30 -4.37
C GLY A 148 17.51 0.94 -4.62
N VAL A 149 16.70 1.37 -3.66
CA VAL A 149 15.96 2.63 -3.76
C VAL A 149 16.86 3.83 -3.47
N THR A 150 16.47 4.98 -4.02
CA THR A 150 17.01 6.30 -3.64
C THR A 150 15.88 7.15 -3.07
N VAL A 151 16.04 7.58 -1.82
CA VAL A 151 15.05 8.41 -1.13
C VAL A 151 15.54 9.86 -1.06
N ASP A 152 14.77 10.78 -1.63
CA ASP A 152 14.98 12.23 -1.50
C ASP A 152 13.97 12.81 -0.49
N ARG A 153 14.45 13.06 0.73
CA ARG A 153 13.64 13.59 1.82
C ARG A 153 13.29 15.08 1.68
N ASN A 154 14.03 15.81 0.85
CA ASN A 154 13.74 17.23 0.63
C ASN A 154 12.59 17.41 -0.35
N ASN A 155 12.56 16.59 -1.40
CA ASN A 155 11.50 16.61 -2.41
C ASN A 155 10.38 15.61 -2.13
N HIS A 156 10.55 14.76 -1.11
CA HIS A 156 9.66 13.65 -0.79
C HIS A 156 9.42 12.75 -2.01
N THR A 157 10.50 12.18 -2.55
CA THR A 157 10.42 11.25 -3.67
C THR A 157 11.18 9.96 -3.37
N VAL A 158 10.74 8.89 -4.00
CA VAL A 158 11.41 7.58 -4.02
C VAL A 158 11.68 7.20 -5.46
N SER A 159 12.92 6.88 -5.79
CA SER A 159 13.31 6.41 -7.12
C SER A 159 13.80 4.97 -7.07
N ARG A 160 13.27 4.11 -7.96
CA ARG A 160 13.62 2.71 -8.12
C ARG A 160 13.49 2.30 -9.59
N ASP A 161 14.46 1.59 -10.13
CA ASP A 161 14.42 1.00 -11.48
C ASP A 161 14.03 2.00 -12.59
N GLY A 162 14.45 3.27 -12.44
CA GLY A 162 14.15 4.34 -13.41
C GLY A 162 12.78 4.99 -13.26
N HIS A 163 11.96 4.54 -12.31
CA HIS A 163 10.70 5.18 -11.95
C HIS A 163 10.85 6.04 -10.69
N THR A 164 10.06 7.12 -10.59
CA THR A 164 10.06 8.01 -9.42
C THR A 164 8.65 8.24 -8.92
N THR A 165 8.41 7.86 -7.68
CA THR A 165 7.16 8.11 -6.95
C THR A 165 7.26 9.41 -6.18
N SER A 166 6.31 10.32 -6.38
CA SER A 166 6.12 11.51 -5.54
C SER A 166 5.28 11.17 -4.31
N VAL A 167 5.79 11.45 -3.11
CA VAL A 167 5.09 11.19 -1.84
C VAL A 167 4.62 12.51 -1.25
N LYS A 168 3.30 12.72 -1.11
CA LYS A 168 2.72 14.03 -0.79
C LYS A 168 1.75 13.98 0.39
N VAL A 169 1.55 15.15 1.00
CA VAL A 169 0.58 15.34 2.07
C VAL A 169 -0.68 15.99 1.51
N TYR A 170 -1.82 15.38 1.76
CA TYR A 170 -3.15 15.89 1.43
C TYR A 170 -4.06 15.74 2.66
N PRO A 171 -3.96 16.65 3.64
CA PRO A 171 -4.71 16.53 4.87
C PRO A 171 -6.19 16.76 4.61
N ILE A 172 -7.04 15.85 5.11
CA ILE A 172 -8.47 16.08 5.18
C ILE A 172 -8.78 16.91 6.41
N SER A 173 -9.75 17.82 6.30
CA SER A 173 -10.18 18.67 7.40
C SER A 173 -11.69 18.84 7.39
N ILE A 174 -12.23 19.35 8.50
CA ILE A 174 -13.62 19.78 8.63
C ILE A 174 -13.67 21.29 8.75
N ASN A 175 -14.75 21.91 8.31
CA ASN A 175 -14.99 23.30 8.57
C ASN A 175 -15.48 23.47 10.02
N VAL A 176 -14.59 23.93 10.90
CA VAL A 176 -14.89 24.07 12.34
C VAL A 176 -15.95 25.14 12.62
N GLU A 177 -16.16 26.09 11.71
CA GLU A 177 -17.17 27.14 11.87
C GLU A 177 -18.58 26.62 11.54
N GLU A 178 -18.71 25.45 10.90
CA GLU A 178 -19.97 24.82 10.55
C GLU A 178 -20.39 23.70 11.53
N VAL A 179 -19.60 23.44 12.57
CA VAL A 179 -19.84 22.44 13.62
C VAL A 179 -20.18 23.15 14.93
#